data_89573d8a00d8e2135064d635af2be564
#
_entry.id   89573d8a00d8e2135064d635af2be564
#
_cell.length_a   1.000
_cell.length_b   1.000
_cell.length_c   1.000
_cell.angle_alpha   90.00
_cell.angle_beta   90.00
_cell.angle_gamma   90.00
#
_symmetry.space_group_name_H-M   'P 1'
#
loop_
_entity.id
_entity.type
_entity.pdbx_description
1 polymer ?
#
loop_
_entity_poly.entity_id
_entity_poly.type
_entity_poly.pdbx_seq_one_letter_code
_entity_poly.pdbx_strand_id
1 'polypeptide(L)'
;MIYVISDLHGYPLAKFKKLLEQAAFSDDDFLYLLGDCIDRNGDGGVEMLCWLLEQPNVQLILGNHEAMLLACAFVFEEITEETINALTAEKMGLLQQYMQNGGDVTLKALRELQTG
;
A
#
# COMPACT_ATOMS: atom_id res chain seq x y z
N MET A 1 -22.13 8.16 9.54
CA MET A 1 -21.05 9.07 9.95
C MET A 1 -19.85 8.88 9.04
N ILE A 2 -19.09 9.92 8.80
CA ILE A 2 -17.89 9.88 7.98
C ILE A 2 -16.66 9.95 8.88
N TYR A 3 -15.74 8.99 8.71
CA TYR A 3 -14.47 8.94 9.42
C TYR A 3 -13.34 9.21 8.45
N VAL A 4 -12.26 9.81 8.93
CA VAL A 4 -11.07 10.13 8.14
C VAL A 4 -9.82 9.76 8.94
N ILE A 5 -8.90 9.01 8.32
CA ILE A 5 -7.64 8.62 8.93
C ILE A 5 -6.54 8.76 7.88
N SER A 6 -5.31 9.08 8.31
CA SER A 6 -4.16 9.17 7.41
C SER A 6 -2.89 8.58 8.05
N ASP A 7 -1.85 8.37 7.23
CA ASP A 7 -0.50 8.02 7.67
C ASP A 7 -0.41 6.74 8.51
N LEU A 8 -1.08 5.67 8.07
CA LEU A 8 -1.04 4.38 8.76
C LEU A 8 0.31 3.68 8.64
N HIS A 9 1.01 3.82 7.52
CA HIS A 9 2.37 3.29 7.28
C HIS A 9 2.58 1.87 7.80
N GLY A 10 1.77 0.93 7.31
CA GLY A 10 1.90 -0.47 7.70
C GLY A 10 1.32 -0.80 9.08
N TYR A 11 0.44 0.05 9.61
CA TYR A 11 -0.24 -0.21 10.88
C TYR A 11 -0.94 -1.57 10.82
N PRO A 12 -0.82 -2.41 11.87
CA PRO A 12 -1.40 -3.76 11.85
C PRO A 12 -2.92 -3.74 11.66
N LEU A 13 -3.40 -4.51 10.69
CA LEU A 13 -4.83 -4.57 10.37
C LEU A 13 -5.68 -5.00 11.57
N ALA A 14 -5.22 -5.99 12.34
CA ALA A 14 -5.96 -6.48 13.50
C ALA A 14 -6.21 -5.36 14.53
N LYS A 15 -5.19 -4.52 14.77
CA LYS A 15 -5.32 -3.37 15.68
C LYS A 15 -6.25 -2.31 15.10
N PHE A 16 -6.17 -2.08 13.79
CA PHE A 16 -7.03 -1.13 13.12
C PHE A 16 -8.50 -1.53 13.20
N LYS A 17 -8.79 -2.81 13.00
CA LYS A 17 -10.16 -3.33 13.14
C LYS A 17 -10.71 -3.12 14.55
N LYS A 18 -9.87 -3.28 15.57
CA LYS A 18 -10.27 -3.01 16.96
C LYS A 18 -10.63 -1.54 17.16
N LEU A 19 -9.86 -0.63 16.55
CA LEU A 19 -10.17 0.80 16.61
C LEU A 19 -11.53 1.10 15.98
N LEU A 20 -11.83 0.46 14.85
CA LEU A 20 -13.12 0.62 14.17
C LEU A 20 -14.27 0.09 15.05
N GLU A 21 -14.06 -1.03 15.73
CA GLU A 21 -15.05 -1.55 16.69
C GLU A 21 -15.30 -0.58 17.83
N GLN A 22 -14.23 -0.01 18.39
CA GLN A 22 -14.33 0.97 19.47
C GLN A 22 -15.07 2.23 19.05
N ALA A 23 -14.92 2.62 17.78
CA ALA A 23 -15.64 3.76 17.20
C ALA A 23 -17.07 3.41 16.78
N ALA A 24 -17.49 2.14 16.94
CA ALA A 24 -18.78 1.63 16.49
C ALA A 24 -19.00 1.80 14.98
N PHE A 25 -17.91 1.66 14.20
CA PHE A 25 -17.97 1.75 12.74
C PHE A 25 -18.83 0.61 12.18
N SER A 26 -19.78 0.95 11.32
CA SER A 26 -20.72 0.00 10.75
C SER A 26 -20.88 0.21 9.25
N ASP A 27 -21.71 -0.62 8.61
CA ASP A 27 -21.99 -0.54 7.18
C ASP A 27 -22.66 0.78 6.77
N ASP A 28 -23.27 1.48 7.74
CA ASP A 28 -23.89 2.78 7.50
C ASP A 28 -22.91 3.94 7.54
N ASP A 29 -21.67 3.67 7.96
CA ASP A 29 -20.62 4.68 8.05
C ASP A 29 -19.71 4.60 6.83
N PHE A 30 -18.93 5.66 6.59
CA PHE A 30 -17.96 5.71 5.52
C PHE A 30 -16.59 6.12 6.05
N LEU A 31 -15.54 5.46 5.57
CA LEU A 31 -14.16 5.72 5.98
C LEU A 31 -13.33 6.16 4.79
N TYR A 32 -12.66 7.30 4.93
CA TYR A 32 -11.64 7.76 3.99
C TYR A 32 -10.25 7.59 4.60
N LEU A 33 -9.37 6.88 3.88
CA LEU A 33 -7.96 6.80 4.21
C LEU A 33 -7.22 7.79 3.31
N LEU A 34 -6.63 8.82 3.91
CA LEU A 34 -6.06 9.96 3.18
C LEU A 34 -4.64 9.73 2.67
N GLY A 35 -4.28 8.48 2.39
CA GLY A 35 -2.99 8.15 1.82
C GLY A 35 -1.95 7.75 2.85
N ASP A 36 -0.77 7.38 2.33
CA ASP A 36 0.38 6.94 3.12
C ASP A 36 0.02 5.79 4.08
N CYS A 37 -0.79 4.83 3.58
CA CYS A 37 -1.18 3.64 4.33
C CYS A 37 -0.11 2.56 4.30
N ILE A 38 0.79 2.62 3.33
CA ILE A 38 1.81 1.61 3.08
C ILE A 38 3.19 2.04 3.56
N ASP A 39 4.12 1.10 3.50
CA ASP A 39 5.55 1.27 3.76
C ASP A 39 5.91 1.37 5.24
N ARG A 40 7.20 1.22 5.50
CA ARG A 40 7.91 1.41 6.78
C ARG A 40 7.73 0.30 7.80
N ASN A 41 6.51 -0.13 8.10
CA ASN A 41 6.26 -1.04 9.22
C ASN A 41 5.63 -2.35 8.78
N GLY A 42 5.86 -3.42 9.51
CA GLY A 42 5.23 -4.72 9.32
C GLY A 42 5.39 -5.26 7.90
N ASP A 43 4.27 -5.57 7.27
CA ASP A 43 4.21 -6.03 5.88
C ASP A 43 4.06 -4.87 4.87
N GLY A 44 4.34 -3.65 5.29
CA GLY A 44 4.18 -2.47 4.47
C GLY A 44 2.72 -2.09 4.19
N GLY A 45 1.77 -2.64 4.95
CA GLY A 45 0.35 -2.33 4.78
C GLY A 45 -0.35 -3.16 3.71
N VAL A 46 0.28 -4.21 3.20
CA VAL A 46 -0.31 -5.04 2.14
C VAL A 46 -1.60 -5.71 2.60
N GLU A 47 -1.62 -6.25 3.82
CA GLU A 47 -2.82 -6.85 4.37
C GLU A 47 -3.95 -5.83 4.49
N MET A 48 -3.61 -4.62 4.92
CA MET A 48 -4.56 -3.50 4.99
C MET A 48 -5.13 -3.16 3.62
N LEU A 49 -4.28 -3.08 2.59
CA LEU A 49 -4.73 -2.80 1.22
C LEU A 49 -5.70 -3.87 0.73
N CYS A 50 -5.39 -5.14 0.95
CA CYS A 50 -6.27 -6.23 0.55
C CYS A 50 -7.63 -6.13 1.23
N TRP A 51 -7.63 -5.81 2.52
CA TRP A 51 -8.87 -5.64 3.28
C TRP A 51 -9.69 -4.47 2.75
N LEU A 52 -9.08 -3.31 2.56
CA LEU A 52 -9.83 -2.11 2.17
C LEU A 52 -10.44 -2.24 0.77
N LEU A 53 -9.80 -2.98 -0.14
CA LEU A 53 -10.33 -3.20 -1.49
C LEU A 53 -11.60 -4.05 -1.49
N GLU A 54 -11.82 -4.82 -0.44
CA GLU A 54 -13.04 -5.64 -0.28
C GLU A 54 -14.17 -4.89 0.41
N GLN A 55 -13.90 -3.70 0.97
CA GLN A 55 -14.89 -2.95 1.75
C GLN A 55 -15.60 -1.91 0.87
N PRO A 56 -16.94 -1.99 0.72
CA PRO A 56 -17.66 -1.03 -0.12
C PRO A 56 -17.74 0.38 0.48
N ASN A 57 -17.52 0.51 1.79
CA ASN A 57 -17.64 1.77 2.52
C ASN A 57 -16.29 2.32 3.00
N VAL A 58 -15.19 1.88 2.39
CA VAL A 58 -13.85 2.37 2.67
C VAL A 58 -13.19 2.79 1.36
N GLN A 59 -12.63 3.99 1.32
CA GLN A 59 -11.94 4.48 0.14
C GLN A 59 -10.56 5.02 0.50
N LEU A 60 -9.56 4.61 -0.29
CA LEU A 60 -8.20 5.13 -0.19
C LEU A 60 -8.02 6.30 -1.16
N ILE A 61 -7.49 7.39 -0.64
CA ILE A 61 -7.02 8.52 -1.43
C ILE A 61 -5.50 8.38 -1.50
N LEU A 62 -4.94 8.40 -2.71
CA LEU A 62 -3.50 8.13 -2.89
C LEU A 62 -2.64 9.24 -2.29
N GLY A 63 -1.70 8.86 -1.44
CA GLY A 63 -0.68 9.75 -0.91
C GLY A 63 0.65 9.58 -1.65
N ASN A 64 1.72 10.18 -1.11
CA ASN A 64 3.04 10.13 -1.70
C ASN A 64 3.59 8.70 -1.79
N HIS A 65 3.41 7.91 -0.74
CA HIS A 65 3.91 6.54 -0.69
C HIS A 65 3.21 5.64 -1.71
N GLU A 66 1.88 5.76 -1.86
CA GLU A 66 1.15 5.03 -2.88
C GLU A 66 1.58 5.42 -4.28
N ALA A 67 1.82 6.71 -4.51
CA ALA A 67 2.31 7.20 -5.80
C ALA A 67 3.70 6.62 -6.13
N MET A 68 4.58 6.53 -5.12
CA MET A 68 5.90 5.91 -5.31
C MET A 68 5.78 4.43 -5.64
N LEU A 69 4.88 3.70 -4.98
CA LEU A 69 4.63 2.30 -5.29
C LEU A 69 4.17 2.13 -6.74
N LEU A 70 3.21 2.93 -7.18
CA LEU A 70 2.71 2.87 -8.56
C LEU A 70 3.81 3.18 -9.57
N ALA A 71 4.69 4.14 -9.28
CA ALA A 71 5.82 4.46 -10.14
C ALA A 71 6.83 3.31 -10.24
N CYS A 72 6.87 2.44 -9.23
CA CYS A 72 7.78 1.28 -9.19
C CYS A 72 7.10 -0.04 -9.58
N ALA A 73 5.87 0.00 -10.12
CA ALA A 73 5.13 -1.20 -10.48
C ALA A 73 5.85 -2.07 -11.53
N PHE A 74 6.80 -1.49 -12.27
CA PHE A 74 7.59 -2.23 -13.26
C PHE A 74 8.36 -3.41 -12.65
N VAL A 75 8.66 -3.39 -11.34
CA VAL A 75 9.38 -4.49 -10.68
C VAL A 75 8.57 -5.80 -10.66
N PHE A 76 7.26 -5.73 -10.91
CA PHE A 76 6.38 -6.89 -10.93
C PHE A 76 6.11 -7.39 -12.36
N GLU A 77 6.68 -6.75 -13.38
CA GLU A 77 6.54 -7.19 -14.75
C GLU A 77 7.33 -8.48 -14.99
N GLU A 78 6.85 -9.28 -15.94
CA GLU A 78 7.54 -10.50 -16.35
C GLU A 78 8.92 -10.14 -16.91
N ILE A 79 9.94 -10.95 -16.58
CA ILE A 79 11.30 -10.73 -17.07
C ILE A 79 11.36 -11.22 -18.51
N THR A 80 11.39 -10.26 -19.45
CA THR A 80 11.54 -10.50 -20.89
C THR A 80 12.63 -9.60 -21.42
N GLU A 81 13.07 -9.85 -22.66
CA GLU A 81 14.04 -8.97 -23.32
C GLU A 81 13.50 -7.54 -23.43
N GLU A 82 12.19 -7.41 -23.70
CA GLU A 82 11.54 -6.11 -23.80
C GLU A 82 11.52 -5.38 -22.46
N THR A 83 11.19 -6.06 -21.36
CA THR A 83 11.13 -5.44 -20.03
C THR A 83 12.52 -5.07 -19.54
N ILE A 84 13.54 -5.88 -19.84
CA ILE A 84 14.94 -5.56 -19.50
C ILE A 84 15.38 -4.32 -20.25
N ASN A 85 15.08 -4.22 -21.56
CA ASN A 85 15.45 -3.09 -22.38
C ASN A 85 14.69 -1.80 -21.99
N ALA A 86 13.52 -1.95 -21.39
CA ALA A 86 12.73 -0.83 -20.90
C ALA A 86 13.22 -0.26 -19.57
N LEU A 87 14.12 -0.98 -18.88
CA LEU A 87 14.71 -0.49 -17.63
C LEU A 87 15.63 0.69 -17.94
N THR A 88 15.42 1.80 -17.25
CA THR A 88 16.22 3.00 -17.42
C THR A 88 16.88 3.37 -16.09
N ALA A 89 17.91 4.24 -16.18
CA ALA A 89 18.53 4.78 -14.97
C ALA A 89 17.51 5.54 -14.12
N GLU A 90 16.56 6.21 -14.75
CA GLU A 90 15.48 6.92 -14.06
C GLU A 90 14.60 5.95 -13.25
N LYS A 91 14.18 4.83 -13.86
CA LYS A 91 13.37 3.81 -13.16
C LYS A 91 14.14 3.21 -11.98
N MET A 92 15.40 2.90 -12.16
CA MET A 92 16.24 2.36 -11.10
C MET A 92 16.42 3.35 -9.96
N GLY A 93 16.55 4.65 -10.28
CA GLY A 93 16.62 5.71 -9.28
C GLY A 93 15.32 5.84 -8.48
N LEU A 94 14.18 5.74 -9.14
CA LEU A 94 12.87 5.75 -8.49
C LEU A 94 12.72 4.58 -7.52
N LEU A 95 13.15 3.39 -7.94
CA LEU A 95 13.10 2.21 -7.09
C LEU A 95 13.97 2.39 -5.84
N GLN A 96 15.19 2.86 -6.02
CA GLN A 96 16.11 3.11 -4.91
C GLN A 96 15.52 4.12 -3.93
N GLN A 97 14.97 5.20 -4.42
CA GLN A 97 14.34 6.22 -3.59
C GLN A 97 13.16 5.66 -2.80
N TYR A 98 12.32 4.85 -3.45
CA TYR A 98 11.18 4.23 -2.79
C TYR A 98 11.63 3.28 -1.68
N MET A 99 12.65 2.45 -1.94
CA MET A 99 13.18 1.54 -0.93
C MET A 99 13.76 2.29 0.27
N GLN A 100 14.44 3.42 0.04
CA GLN A 100 14.97 4.26 1.11
C GLN A 100 13.86 4.91 1.95
N ASN A 101 12.68 5.11 1.38
CA ASN A 101 11.52 5.66 2.08
C ASN A 101 10.65 4.61 2.75
N GLY A 102 11.14 3.37 2.85
CA GLY A 102 10.44 2.30 3.54
C GLY A 102 9.61 1.38 2.64
N GLY A 103 9.75 1.50 1.31
CA GLY A 103 9.00 0.69 0.37
C GLY A 103 9.48 -0.74 0.24
N ASP A 104 10.68 -1.06 0.75
CA ASP A 104 11.26 -2.39 0.68
C ASP A 104 10.34 -3.45 1.34
N VAL A 105 9.75 -3.14 2.49
CA VAL A 105 8.85 -4.09 3.18
C VAL A 105 7.58 -4.33 2.38
N THR A 106 7.05 -3.28 1.73
CA THR A 106 5.85 -3.38 0.89
C THR A 106 6.12 -4.22 -0.36
N LEU A 107 7.23 -3.96 -1.04
CA LEU A 107 7.62 -4.71 -2.24
C LEU A 107 7.84 -6.19 -1.91
N LYS A 108 8.47 -6.50 -0.79
CA LYS A 108 8.69 -7.86 -0.34
C LYS A 108 7.36 -8.57 -0.08
N ALA A 109 6.45 -7.92 0.63
CA ALA A 109 5.15 -8.51 0.98
C ALA A 109 4.29 -8.74 -0.28
N LEU A 110 4.31 -7.81 -1.24
CA LEU A 110 3.60 -7.97 -2.50
C LEU A 110 4.17 -9.11 -3.34
N ARG A 111 5.51 -9.26 -3.34
CA ARG A 111 6.16 -10.36 -4.05
C ARG A 111 5.77 -11.71 -3.45
N GLU A 112 5.75 -11.82 -2.13
CA GLU A 112 5.33 -13.04 -1.43
C GLU A 112 3.86 -13.38 -1.75
N LEU A 113 3.00 -12.39 -1.82
CA LEU A 113 1.60 -12.57 -2.21
C LEU A 113 1.48 -13.08 -3.64
N GLN A 114 2.31 -12.57 -4.56
CA GLN A 114 2.30 -12.94 -5.97
C GLN A 114 2.77 -14.38 -6.17
N THR A 115 3.75 -14.86 -5.39
CA THR A 115 4.32 -16.19 -5.51
C THR A 115 3.61 -17.24 -4.66
N GLY A 116 2.89 -16.80 -3.67
CA GLY A 116 2.18 -17.65 -2.74
C GLY A 116 0.77 -17.93 -3.19
#